data_86c6909c453dc01116e10e3692c29e99
#
_entry.id   86c6909c453dc01116e10e3692c29e99
#
_cell.length_a   1.000
_cell.length_b   1.000
_cell.length_c   1.000
_cell.angle_alpha   90.00
_cell.angle_beta   90.00
_cell.angle_gamma   90.00
#
_symmetry.space_group_name_H-M   'P 1'
#
loop_
_entity.id
_entity.type
_entity.pdbx_description
1 polymer ?
#
loop_
_entity_poly.entity_id
_entity_poly.type
_entity_poly.pdbx_seq_one_letter_code
_entity_poly.pdbx_strand_id
1 'polypeptide(L)'
;YKLEQPYTDIEKADFIVDTDPDLEEALNGMDNFTAYSIDSLFYKYLIFNMKGTDGKENEAMQNVEVRKALIEAIDRATLATLYPNASVLNSGVPNDNDAYNGFEYTFDADKAKADLEASGYDMGRTLKICYYNNDQTSVDLINTIVYYIEQTGLKVEATLSSDGTTDLFTTRDYDIGFKGKGAFSINEWYTEYMSTDGLFSNIFGGDTDFDEPIAKLTTATSAEETKTALENLETLEQEKVYKIPLFTVGTYAFVSDKVTLPEGVEFCNPLYMNDIDFTDWEMNE
;
A
#
# COMPACT_ATOMS: atom_id res chain seq x y z
N TYR A 1 10.40 -11.27 -16.28
CA TYR A 1 10.53 -12.60 -16.89
C TYR A 1 9.31 -13.40 -16.46
N LYS A 2 8.29 -13.56 -17.34
CA LYS A 2 7.32 -14.65 -17.17
C LYS A 2 8.08 -15.94 -17.46
N LEU A 3 8.32 -16.74 -16.44
CA LEU A 3 8.75 -18.12 -16.61
C LEU A 3 7.61 -18.86 -17.32
N GLU A 4 7.79 -19.25 -18.56
CA GLU A 4 6.78 -20.02 -19.33
C GLU A 4 6.52 -21.42 -18.75
N GLN A 5 7.35 -21.87 -17.80
CA GLN A 5 7.15 -23.07 -16.97
C GLN A 5 7.71 -22.80 -15.56
N PRO A 6 6.95 -22.15 -14.67
CA PRO A 6 7.47 -21.64 -13.41
C PRO A 6 7.94 -22.70 -12.43
N TYR A 7 7.49 -23.95 -12.57
CA TYR A 7 7.65 -24.93 -11.48
C TYR A 7 8.58 -26.12 -11.77
N THR A 8 9.14 -26.23 -12.99
CA THR A 8 10.00 -27.39 -13.33
C THR A 8 11.38 -27.37 -12.71
N ASP A 9 11.83 -26.25 -12.17
CA ASP A 9 13.15 -26.09 -11.56
C ASP A 9 13.11 -25.76 -10.04
N ILE A 10 11.93 -25.65 -9.45
CA ILE A 10 11.74 -25.40 -8.00
C ILE A 10 12.41 -26.50 -7.16
N GLU A 11 12.33 -27.76 -7.58
CA GLU A 11 12.96 -28.89 -6.89
C GLU A 11 14.50 -28.77 -6.81
N LYS A 12 15.10 -27.83 -7.52
CA LYS A 12 16.54 -27.57 -7.52
C LYS A 12 16.94 -26.40 -6.60
N ALA A 13 15.99 -25.67 -6.06
CA ALA A 13 16.23 -24.59 -5.13
C ALA A 13 15.97 -25.08 -3.71
N ASP A 14 16.84 -24.74 -2.79
CA ASP A 14 16.73 -25.10 -1.37
C ASP A 14 16.23 -23.91 -0.52
N PHE A 15 16.19 -22.70 -1.10
CA PHE A 15 15.66 -21.49 -0.51
C PHE A 15 15.01 -20.61 -1.60
N ILE A 16 13.76 -20.19 -1.36
CA ILE A 16 13.00 -19.38 -2.30
C ILE A 16 12.28 -18.29 -1.52
N VAL A 17 12.33 -17.05 -2.00
CA VAL A 17 11.49 -15.94 -1.52
C VAL A 17 10.69 -15.42 -2.69
N ASP A 18 9.38 -15.36 -2.55
CA ASP A 18 8.48 -14.89 -3.60
C ASP A 18 7.23 -14.22 -3.03
N THR A 19 6.63 -13.38 -3.86
CA THR A 19 5.35 -12.69 -3.61
C THR A 19 4.24 -13.18 -4.56
N ASP A 20 4.50 -14.22 -5.38
CA ASP A 20 3.54 -14.78 -6.32
C ASP A 20 2.61 -15.76 -5.59
N PRO A 21 1.30 -15.48 -5.50
CA PRO A 21 0.34 -16.36 -4.83
C PRO A 21 0.26 -17.77 -5.43
N ASP A 22 0.45 -17.91 -6.76
CA ASP A 22 0.41 -19.19 -7.44
C ASP A 22 1.62 -20.06 -7.04
N LEU A 23 2.78 -19.43 -6.86
CA LEU A 23 3.98 -20.10 -6.37
C LEU A 23 3.84 -20.49 -4.89
N GLU A 24 3.25 -19.62 -4.09
CA GLU A 24 2.95 -19.92 -2.69
C GLU A 24 2.06 -21.16 -2.56
N GLU A 25 0.96 -21.22 -3.31
CA GLU A 25 0.05 -22.38 -3.31
C GLU A 25 0.79 -23.67 -3.70
N ALA A 26 1.62 -23.59 -4.76
CA ALA A 26 2.40 -24.74 -5.23
C ALA A 26 3.41 -25.23 -4.18
N LEU A 27 4.15 -24.33 -3.52
CA LEU A 27 5.17 -24.68 -2.53
C LEU A 27 4.56 -25.15 -1.20
N ASN A 28 3.43 -24.56 -0.77
CA ASN A 28 2.68 -25.03 0.40
C ASN A 28 2.13 -26.45 0.22
N GLY A 29 1.95 -26.90 -1.02
CA GLY A 29 1.56 -28.26 -1.36
C GLY A 29 2.73 -29.28 -1.37
N MET A 30 3.97 -28.84 -1.18
CA MET A 30 5.15 -29.68 -1.18
C MET A 30 5.59 -30.03 0.24
N ASP A 31 5.64 -31.32 0.58
CA ASP A 31 6.00 -31.82 1.92
C ASP A 31 7.46 -31.50 2.33
N ASN A 32 8.31 -31.14 1.36
CA ASN A 32 9.75 -30.92 1.55
C ASN A 32 10.13 -29.45 1.72
N PHE A 33 9.17 -28.53 1.81
CA PHE A 33 9.41 -27.13 2.10
C PHE A 33 8.66 -26.66 3.35
N THR A 34 9.32 -25.81 4.13
CA THR A 34 8.70 -25.08 5.25
C THR A 34 8.54 -23.61 4.85
N ALA A 35 7.32 -23.09 4.98
CA ALA A 35 7.01 -21.69 4.73
C ALA A 35 7.20 -20.83 5.99
N TYR A 36 7.90 -19.72 5.85
CA TYR A 36 8.09 -18.71 6.88
C TYR A 36 7.49 -17.41 6.38
N SER A 37 6.53 -16.85 7.12
CA SER A 37 5.93 -15.55 6.83
C SER A 37 6.95 -14.43 7.03
N ILE A 38 7.02 -13.52 6.09
CA ILE A 38 7.86 -12.33 6.14
C ILE A 38 6.98 -11.10 5.99
N ASP A 39 6.88 -10.28 7.03
CA ASP A 39 6.23 -8.99 6.94
C ASP A 39 7.11 -8.00 6.17
N SER A 40 6.49 -7.16 5.38
CA SER A 40 7.21 -6.15 4.61
C SER A 40 6.46 -4.81 4.58
N LEU A 41 7.19 -3.73 4.33
CA LEU A 41 6.62 -2.42 4.06
C LEU A 41 6.37 -2.25 2.55
N PHE A 42 5.77 -3.27 1.91
CA PHE A 42 5.28 -3.12 0.55
C PHE A 42 3.83 -2.62 0.58
N TYR A 43 3.69 -1.31 0.54
CA TYR A 43 2.41 -0.62 0.63
C TYR A 43 1.61 -0.73 -0.67
N LYS A 44 0.31 -1.02 -0.55
CA LYS A 44 -0.71 -0.77 -1.56
C LYS A 44 -1.62 0.35 -1.06
N TYR A 45 -1.82 1.38 -1.87
CA TYR A 45 -2.58 2.55 -1.45
C TYR A 45 -3.15 3.32 -2.64
N LEU A 46 -4.13 4.16 -2.34
CA LEU A 46 -4.66 5.14 -3.28
C LEU A 46 -4.22 6.54 -2.87
N ILE A 47 -4.11 7.43 -3.84
CA ILE A 47 -3.81 8.84 -3.64
C ILE A 47 -4.98 9.69 -4.15
N PHE A 48 -5.37 10.70 -3.37
CA PHE A 48 -6.31 11.71 -3.82
C PHE A 48 -5.60 12.80 -4.62
N ASN A 49 -6.07 13.07 -5.81
CA ASN A 49 -5.53 14.14 -6.63
C ASN A 49 -6.18 15.48 -6.24
N MET A 50 -5.45 16.31 -5.52
CA MET A 50 -5.89 17.63 -5.07
C MET A 50 -5.78 18.68 -6.17
N LYS A 51 -5.05 18.38 -7.25
CA LYS A 51 -4.83 19.29 -8.40
C LYS A 51 -5.28 18.62 -9.70
N GLY A 52 -6.05 19.33 -10.51
CA GLY A 52 -6.47 18.85 -11.83
C GLY A 52 -5.37 18.95 -12.90
N THR A 53 -5.71 18.56 -14.12
CA THR A 53 -4.81 18.55 -15.30
C THR A 53 -4.18 19.89 -15.62
N ASP A 54 -4.89 20.98 -15.35
CA ASP A 54 -4.45 22.36 -15.59
C ASP A 54 -3.73 22.99 -14.40
N GLY A 55 -3.45 22.21 -13.37
CA GLY A 55 -2.81 22.66 -12.13
C GLY A 55 -3.73 23.45 -11.20
N LYS A 56 -5.01 23.60 -11.56
CA LYS A 56 -6.02 24.14 -10.66
C LYS A 56 -6.45 23.11 -9.63
N GLU A 57 -7.12 23.57 -8.60
CA GLU A 57 -7.66 22.67 -7.58
C GLU A 57 -8.71 21.74 -8.18
N ASN A 58 -8.65 20.46 -7.79
CA ASN A 58 -9.72 19.51 -8.02
C ASN A 58 -10.80 19.72 -6.97
N GLU A 59 -11.78 20.56 -7.27
CA GLU A 59 -12.81 20.99 -6.32
C GLU A 59 -13.53 19.82 -5.64
N ALA A 60 -13.71 18.70 -6.36
CA ALA A 60 -14.36 17.51 -5.83
C ALA A 60 -13.57 16.86 -4.70
N MET A 61 -12.24 17.00 -4.70
CA MET A 61 -11.35 16.39 -3.70
C MET A 61 -10.90 17.35 -2.59
N GLN A 62 -11.30 18.65 -2.61
CA GLN A 62 -10.90 19.61 -1.57
C GLN A 62 -11.59 19.35 -0.23
N ASN A 63 -12.83 18.85 -0.22
CA ASN A 63 -13.53 18.56 1.02
C ASN A 63 -13.00 17.25 1.65
N VAL A 64 -12.43 17.36 2.84
CA VAL A 64 -11.87 16.21 3.59
C VAL A 64 -12.94 15.16 3.94
N GLU A 65 -14.20 15.59 4.18
CA GLU A 65 -15.29 14.65 4.49
C GLU A 65 -15.65 13.79 3.27
N VAL A 66 -15.50 14.30 2.04
CA VAL A 66 -15.61 13.49 0.82
C VAL A 66 -14.53 12.43 0.78
N ARG A 67 -13.27 12.79 1.09
CA ARG A 67 -12.16 11.84 1.08
C ARG A 67 -12.31 10.77 2.15
N LYS A 68 -12.76 11.13 3.36
CA LYS A 68 -13.07 10.16 4.43
C LYS A 68 -14.18 9.20 4.03
N ALA A 69 -15.27 9.72 3.48
CA ALA A 69 -16.37 8.89 2.99
C ALA A 69 -15.93 7.90 1.91
N LEU A 70 -15.03 8.31 1.00
CA LEU A 70 -14.48 7.41 -0.01
C LEU A 70 -13.59 6.30 0.59
N ILE A 71 -12.89 6.54 1.70
CA ILE A 71 -12.18 5.47 2.43
C ILE A 71 -13.17 4.50 3.06
N GLU A 72 -14.18 5.02 3.75
CA GLU A 72 -15.21 4.22 4.44
C GLU A 72 -16.10 3.43 3.45
N ALA A 73 -16.15 3.85 2.19
CA ALA A 73 -16.83 3.11 1.12
C ALA A 73 -16.10 1.82 0.70
N ILE A 74 -14.84 1.62 1.07
CA ILE A 74 -13.99 0.52 0.58
C ILE A 74 -13.74 -0.50 1.68
N ASP A 75 -14.16 -1.76 1.47
CA ASP A 75 -13.82 -2.88 2.36
C ASP A 75 -12.37 -3.34 2.13
N ARG A 76 -11.45 -2.69 2.85
CA ARG A 76 -10.02 -2.97 2.75
C ARG A 76 -9.63 -4.34 3.28
N ALA A 77 -10.41 -4.89 4.22
CA ALA A 77 -10.18 -6.24 4.74
C ALA A 77 -10.45 -7.30 3.65
N THR A 78 -11.52 -7.14 2.88
CA THR A 78 -11.78 -8.01 1.73
C THR A 78 -10.74 -7.82 0.63
N LEU A 79 -10.30 -6.58 0.36
CA LEU A 79 -9.23 -6.34 -0.63
C LEU A 79 -7.90 -7.00 -0.24
N ALA A 80 -7.56 -7.01 1.04
CA ALA A 80 -6.34 -7.64 1.55
C ALA A 80 -6.29 -9.14 1.25
N THR A 81 -7.44 -9.82 1.17
CA THR A 81 -7.48 -11.27 0.84
C THR A 81 -7.01 -11.61 -0.58
N LEU A 82 -6.86 -10.62 -1.46
CA LEU A 82 -6.31 -10.82 -2.81
C LEU A 82 -4.78 -11.01 -2.83
N TYR A 83 -4.11 -10.73 -1.71
CA TYR A 83 -2.66 -10.80 -1.62
C TYR A 83 -2.24 -11.70 -0.45
N PRO A 84 -1.16 -12.47 -0.61
CA PRO A 84 -0.63 -13.27 0.47
C PRO A 84 -0.11 -12.37 1.60
N ASN A 85 -0.27 -12.82 2.82
CA ASN A 85 0.27 -12.17 4.02
C ASN A 85 0.05 -10.65 4.05
N ALA A 86 -1.16 -10.21 3.67
CA ALA A 86 -1.51 -8.79 3.64
C ALA A 86 -2.07 -8.31 4.99
N SER A 87 -1.60 -7.15 5.44
CA SER A 87 -2.04 -6.50 6.68
C SER A 87 -2.71 -5.16 6.39
N VAL A 88 -4.00 -5.01 6.77
CA VAL A 88 -4.76 -3.78 6.54
C VAL A 88 -4.12 -2.61 7.26
N LEU A 89 -4.08 -1.45 6.62
CA LEU A 89 -3.52 -0.20 7.15
C LEU A 89 -4.61 0.84 7.40
N ASN A 90 -4.37 1.69 8.40
CA ASN A 90 -5.17 2.90 8.67
C ASN A 90 -4.35 4.19 8.51
N SER A 91 -3.04 4.05 8.39
CA SER A 91 -2.06 5.11 8.14
C SER A 91 -0.81 4.52 7.49
N GLY A 92 0.25 5.29 7.35
CA GLY A 92 1.58 4.78 6.98
C GLY A 92 2.25 3.96 8.08
N VAL A 93 1.73 4.00 9.30
CA VAL A 93 2.22 3.23 10.45
C VAL A 93 1.47 1.89 10.49
N PRO A 94 2.16 0.73 10.39
CA PRO A 94 1.54 -0.57 10.57
C PRO A 94 0.84 -0.72 11.93
N ASN A 95 -0.26 -1.47 11.96
CA ASN A 95 -1.11 -1.59 13.17
C ASN A 95 -0.43 -2.29 14.35
N ASP A 96 0.64 -3.04 14.11
CA ASP A 96 1.47 -3.73 15.10
C ASP A 96 2.67 -2.88 15.59
N ASN A 97 2.86 -1.69 15.03
CA ASN A 97 3.93 -0.78 15.43
C ASN A 97 3.57 -0.05 16.74
N ASP A 98 4.55 0.12 17.61
CA ASP A 98 4.39 0.80 18.91
C ASP A 98 3.93 2.27 18.79
N ALA A 99 4.09 2.90 17.64
CA ALA A 99 3.64 4.26 17.34
C ALA A 99 2.21 4.34 16.82
N TYR A 100 1.57 3.20 16.49
CA TYR A 100 0.20 3.19 15.98
C TYR A 100 -0.78 3.75 17.05
N ASN A 101 -1.58 4.74 16.67
CA ASN A 101 -2.47 5.46 17.59
C ASN A 101 -3.81 4.77 17.84
N GLY A 102 -4.06 3.62 17.19
CA GLY A 102 -5.30 2.84 17.35
C GLY A 102 -6.51 3.38 16.58
N PHE A 103 -6.31 4.36 15.70
CA PHE A 103 -7.41 4.85 14.84
C PHE A 103 -7.71 3.86 13.72
N GLU A 104 -9.00 3.63 13.44
CA GLU A 104 -9.45 2.75 12.38
C GLU A 104 -10.53 3.40 11.51
N TYR A 105 -10.37 3.31 10.18
CA TYR A 105 -11.46 3.56 9.25
C TYR A 105 -12.34 2.32 9.18
N THR A 106 -13.62 2.47 9.47
CA THR A 106 -14.59 1.36 9.41
C THR A 106 -15.30 1.37 8.06
N PHE A 107 -15.35 0.23 7.39
CA PHE A 107 -16.14 0.07 6.18
C PHE A 107 -17.64 0.17 6.49
N ASP A 108 -18.33 1.11 5.83
CA ASP A 108 -19.78 1.30 5.91
C ASP A 108 -20.26 2.05 4.65
N ALA A 109 -20.72 1.32 3.65
CA ALA A 109 -21.14 1.90 2.37
C ALA A 109 -22.38 2.80 2.51
N ASP A 110 -23.31 2.49 3.42
CA ASP A 110 -24.51 3.31 3.64
C ASP A 110 -24.15 4.63 4.32
N LYS A 111 -23.27 4.59 5.32
CA LYS A 111 -22.72 5.79 5.96
C LYS A 111 -21.93 6.63 4.96
N ALA A 112 -21.05 6.02 4.19
CA ALA A 112 -20.25 6.70 3.17
C ALA A 112 -21.13 7.43 2.14
N LYS A 113 -22.21 6.79 1.69
CA LYS A 113 -23.21 7.44 0.82
C LYS A 113 -23.85 8.66 1.48
N ALA A 114 -24.33 8.50 2.72
CA ALA A 114 -24.97 9.60 3.45
C ALA A 114 -24.01 10.77 3.67
N ASP A 115 -22.74 10.50 3.97
CA ASP A 115 -21.72 11.53 4.17
C ASP A 115 -21.34 12.23 2.86
N LEU A 116 -21.27 11.51 1.74
CA LEU A 116 -21.09 12.11 0.41
C LEU A 116 -22.24 13.07 0.06
N GLU A 117 -23.48 12.64 0.26
CA GLU A 117 -24.65 13.48 0.02
C GLU A 117 -24.66 14.72 0.95
N ALA A 118 -24.35 14.54 2.25
CA ALA A 118 -24.31 15.62 3.23
C ALA A 118 -23.17 16.60 2.99
N SER A 119 -22.04 16.15 2.41
CA SER A 119 -20.90 17.00 2.06
C SER A 119 -21.17 17.95 0.90
N GLY A 120 -22.26 17.75 0.15
CA GLY A 120 -22.57 18.47 -1.06
C GLY A 120 -21.82 17.98 -2.30
N TYR A 121 -21.24 16.77 -2.24
CA TYR A 121 -20.60 16.16 -3.41
C TYR A 121 -21.62 15.95 -4.53
N ASP A 122 -21.22 16.24 -5.76
CA ASP A 122 -22.07 15.99 -6.94
C ASP A 122 -22.16 14.47 -7.24
N MET A 123 -23.20 13.83 -6.72
CA MET A 123 -23.46 12.40 -6.93
C MET A 123 -23.71 12.02 -8.40
N GLY A 124 -23.95 13.02 -9.28
CA GLY A 124 -24.08 12.80 -10.72
C GLY A 124 -22.76 12.78 -11.47
N ARG A 125 -21.66 13.20 -10.82
CA ARG A 125 -20.32 13.22 -11.37
C ARG A 125 -19.72 11.83 -11.45
N THR A 126 -18.98 11.54 -12.52
CA THR A 126 -18.17 10.31 -12.60
C THR A 126 -16.86 10.50 -11.85
N LEU A 127 -16.60 9.64 -10.88
CA LEU A 127 -15.30 9.54 -10.18
C LEU A 127 -14.30 8.81 -11.07
N LYS A 128 -13.13 9.39 -11.29
CA LYS A 128 -12.10 8.83 -12.14
C LYS A 128 -10.98 8.18 -11.31
N ILE A 129 -10.66 6.93 -11.60
CA ILE A 129 -9.53 6.21 -11.01
C ILE A 129 -8.48 5.96 -12.09
N CYS A 130 -7.21 6.25 -11.82
CA CYS A 130 -6.08 5.93 -12.69
C CYS A 130 -5.19 4.88 -12.01
N TYR A 131 -4.81 3.84 -12.76
CA TYR A 131 -3.87 2.80 -12.32
C TYR A 131 -2.99 2.34 -13.49
N TYR A 132 -1.85 1.71 -13.20
CA TYR A 132 -0.87 1.33 -14.23
C TYR A 132 -0.39 -0.14 -14.12
N ASN A 133 -0.77 -0.83 -13.08
CA ASN A 133 -0.46 -2.26 -12.92
C ASN A 133 -1.44 -3.09 -13.74
N ASN A 134 -0.93 -3.89 -14.67
CA ASN A 134 -1.73 -4.67 -15.62
C ASN A 134 -1.75 -6.19 -15.34
N ASP A 135 -1.17 -6.60 -14.21
CA ASP A 135 -1.32 -7.96 -13.71
C ASP A 135 -2.77 -8.21 -13.25
N GLN A 136 -3.20 -9.47 -13.30
CA GLN A 136 -4.60 -9.82 -13.03
C GLN A 136 -5.02 -9.44 -11.61
N THR A 137 -4.17 -9.65 -10.61
CA THR A 137 -4.46 -9.32 -9.21
C THR A 137 -4.70 -7.83 -9.02
N SER A 138 -3.87 -6.98 -9.63
CA SER A 138 -4.06 -5.52 -9.60
C SER A 138 -5.33 -5.09 -10.33
N VAL A 139 -5.67 -5.71 -11.45
CA VAL A 139 -6.94 -5.46 -12.17
C VAL A 139 -8.13 -5.85 -11.31
N ASP A 140 -8.09 -7.00 -10.66
CA ASP A 140 -9.17 -7.48 -9.79
C ASP A 140 -9.31 -6.60 -8.55
N LEU A 141 -8.18 -6.14 -7.97
CA LEU A 141 -8.17 -5.16 -6.89
C LEU A 141 -8.92 -3.87 -7.29
N ILE A 142 -8.56 -3.28 -8.43
CA ILE A 142 -9.20 -2.05 -8.90
C ILE A 142 -10.68 -2.26 -9.22
N ASN A 143 -11.04 -3.36 -9.87
CA ASN A 143 -12.44 -3.68 -10.16
C ASN A 143 -13.26 -3.84 -8.87
N THR A 144 -12.66 -4.42 -7.83
CA THR A 144 -13.30 -4.57 -6.52
C THR A 144 -13.46 -3.21 -5.81
N ILE A 145 -12.45 -2.32 -5.89
CA ILE A 145 -12.56 -0.95 -5.39
C ILE A 145 -13.68 -0.19 -6.11
N VAL A 146 -13.76 -0.29 -7.44
CA VAL A 146 -14.85 0.30 -8.24
C VAL A 146 -16.21 -0.21 -7.74
N TYR A 147 -16.35 -1.54 -7.61
CA TYR A 147 -17.57 -2.14 -7.10
C TYR A 147 -18.01 -1.58 -5.75
N TYR A 148 -17.08 -1.45 -4.80
CA TYR A 148 -17.39 -0.90 -3.48
C TYR A 148 -17.81 0.57 -3.54
N ILE A 149 -17.10 1.41 -4.26
CA ILE A 149 -17.45 2.83 -4.39
C ILE A 149 -18.81 2.98 -5.07
N GLU A 150 -19.13 2.17 -6.07
CA GLU A 150 -20.44 2.21 -6.76
C GLU A 150 -21.62 1.83 -5.86
N GLN A 151 -21.40 1.11 -4.73
CA GLN A 151 -22.46 0.86 -3.75
C GLN A 151 -22.96 2.16 -3.08
N THR A 152 -22.16 3.22 -3.06
CA THR A 152 -22.59 4.54 -2.59
C THR A 152 -23.53 5.26 -3.58
N GLY A 153 -23.68 4.74 -4.80
CA GLY A 153 -24.46 5.34 -5.88
C GLY A 153 -23.66 6.24 -6.82
N LEU A 154 -22.35 6.37 -6.59
CA LEU A 154 -21.45 7.06 -7.53
C LEU A 154 -21.25 6.24 -8.80
N LYS A 155 -20.95 6.93 -9.90
CA LYS A 155 -20.41 6.32 -11.11
C LYS A 155 -18.90 6.38 -11.04
N VAL A 156 -18.22 5.27 -11.35
CA VAL A 156 -16.76 5.18 -11.33
C VAL A 156 -16.24 4.78 -12.71
N GLU A 157 -15.20 5.46 -13.18
CA GLU A 157 -14.44 5.09 -14.37
C GLU A 157 -13.00 4.81 -13.96
N ALA A 158 -12.55 3.56 -14.12
CA ALA A 158 -11.17 3.18 -13.86
C ALA A 158 -10.40 3.01 -15.18
N THR A 159 -9.31 3.73 -15.33
CA THR A 159 -8.48 3.74 -16.54
C THR A 159 -7.12 3.11 -16.25
N LEU A 160 -6.80 2.04 -17.00
CA LEU A 160 -5.45 1.47 -17.01
C LEU A 160 -4.54 2.34 -17.87
N SER A 161 -3.56 2.98 -17.25
CA SER A 161 -2.56 3.78 -17.94
C SER A 161 -1.50 2.91 -18.60
N SER A 162 -1.12 3.27 -19.81
CA SER A 162 0.05 2.70 -20.50
C SER A 162 1.37 3.40 -20.14
N ASP A 163 1.30 4.59 -19.51
CA ASP A 163 2.43 5.38 -19.00
C ASP A 163 2.08 5.98 -17.65
N GLY A 164 2.14 5.15 -16.61
CA GLY A 164 1.74 5.53 -15.26
C GLY A 164 2.49 6.74 -14.70
N THR A 165 3.75 6.94 -15.08
CA THR A 165 4.52 8.11 -14.64
C THR A 165 3.94 9.41 -15.22
N THR A 166 3.67 9.42 -16.52
CA THR A 166 3.08 10.59 -17.17
C THR A 166 1.67 10.84 -16.67
N ASP A 167 0.82 9.80 -16.63
CA ASP A 167 -0.60 9.99 -16.33
C ASP A 167 -0.84 10.34 -14.87
N LEU A 168 -0.10 9.74 -13.91
CA LEU A 168 -0.25 10.07 -12.50
C LEU A 168 0.37 11.40 -12.09
N PHE A 169 1.55 11.75 -12.63
CA PHE A 169 2.32 12.88 -12.12
C PHE A 169 2.32 14.11 -13.01
N THR A 170 2.00 13.96 -14.31
CA THR A 170 2.01 15.07 -15.28
C THR A 170 0.64 15.40 -15.79
N THR A 171 -0.07 14.44 -16.42
CA THR A 171 -1.41 14.63 -16.99
C THR A 171 -2.44 14.84 -15.89
N ARG A 172 -2.47 13.98 -14.88
CA ARG A 172 -3.33 14.03 -13.70
C ARG A 172 -4.83 14.14 -13.98
N ASP A 173 -5.33 13.51 -15.07
CA ASP A 173 -6.77 13.45 -15.36
C ASP A 173 -7.46 12.34 -14.57
N TYR A 174 -7.44 12.42 -13.26
CA TYR A 174 -8.08 11.50 -12.34
C TYR A 174 -8.39 12.16 -10.99
N ASP A 175 -9.27 11.53 -10.21
CA ASP A 175 -9.57 11.91 -8.83
C ASP A 175 -8.76 11.07 -7.84
N ILE A 176 -8.62 9.78 -8.14
CA ILE A 176 -7.93 8.79 -7.32
C ILE A 176 -6.90 8.07 -8.18
N GLY A 177 -5.67 8.00 -7.72
CA GLY A 177 -4.60 7.22 -8.34
C GLY A 177 -4.24 6.00 -7.50
N PHE A 178 -4.02 4.84 -8.13
CA PHE A 178 -3.51 3.65 -7.44
C PHE A 178 -1.98 3.60 -7.46
N LYS A 179 -1.40 3.25 -6.32
CA LYS A 179 0.04 3.16 -6.12
C LYS A 179 0.44 1.90 -5.36
N GLY A 180 1.60 1.37 -5.73
CA GLY A 180 2.35 0.44 -4.91
C GLY A 180 3.72 1.04 -4.58
N LYS A 181 4.23 0.77 -3.37
CA LYS A 181 5.55 1.22 -2.93
C LYS A 181 6.18 0.23 -1.97
N GLY A 182 7.35 -0.29 -2.32
CA GLY A 182 8.22 -0.95 -1.37
C GLY A 182 9.03 0.10 -0.60
N ALA A 183 9.14 -0.05 0.70
CA ALA A 183 9.88 0.85 1.57
C ALA A 183 10.78 0.06 2.53
N PHE A 184 11.95 0.63 2.86
CA PHE A 184 12.84 0.10 3.89
C PHE A 184 12.42 0.54 5.29
N SER A 185 11.73 1.68 5.37
CA SER A 185 11.28 2.25 6.62
C SER A 185 9.98 3.03 6.43
N ILE A 186 9.23 3.19 7.52
CA ILE A 186 8.00 3.99 7.55
C ILE A 186 8.26 5.45 7.15
N ASN A 187 9.48 5.96 7.38
CA ASN A 187 9.86 7.30 6.96
C ASN A 187 9.63 7.53 5.46
N GLU A 188 9.92 6.53 4.61
CA GLU A 188 9.74 6.64 3.17
C GLU A 188 8.27 6.82 2.75
N TRP A 189 7.32 6.34 3.53
CA TRP A 189 5.90 6.60 3.31
C TRP A 189 5.60 8.10 3.47
N TYR A 190 6.12 8.71 4.54
CA TYR A 190 5.85 10.10 4.86
C TYR A 190 6.62 11.09 3.98
N THR A 191 7.78 10.74 3.43
CA THR A 191 8.51 11.65 2.52
C THR A 191 7.71 12.07 1.29
N GLU A 192 6.74 11.27 0.86
CA GLU A 192 5.84 11.63 -0.24
C GLU A 192 4.90 12.81 0.09
N TYR A 193 4.71 13.15 1.37
CA TYR A 193 3.92 14.30 1.79
C TYR A 193 4.73 15.62 1.84
N MET A 194 6.04 15.59 1.67
CA MET A 194 6.87 16.79 1.70
C MET A 194 6.41 17.80 0.63
N SER A 195 6.29 19.06 1.03
CA SER A 195 5.89 20.15 0.11
C SER A 195 6.88 20.33 -1.04
N THR A 196 8.12 19.86 -0.86
CA THR A 196 9.22 19.92 -1.83
C THR A 196 9.40 18.62 -2.63
N ASP A 197 8.59 17.58 -2.39
CA ASP A 197 8.63 16.37 -3.22
C ASP A 197 8.35 16.69 -4.69
N GLY A 198 9.23 16.22 -5.59
CA GLY A 198 9.17 16.59 -7.01
C GLY A 198 7.96 16.04 -7.76
N LEU A 199 7.30 15.02 -7.25
CA LEU A 199 6.17 14.33 -7.88
C LEU A 199 4.87 14.56 -7.10
N PHE A 200 4.86 14.24 -5.82
CA PHE A 200 3.65 14.25 -4.99
C PHE A 200 3.19 15.66 -4.59
N SER A 201 4.09 16.65 -4.52
CA SER A 201 3.69 18.04 -4.27
C SER A 201 2.71 18.56 -5.34
N ASN A 202 2.84 18.07 -6.58
CA ASN A 202 1.92 18.42 -7.67
C ASN A 202 0.54 17.76 -7.51
N ILE A 203 0.44 16.67 -6.76
CA ILE A 203 -0.81 15.93 -6.50
C ILE A 203 -1.47 16.47 -5.23
N PHE A 204 -0.71 16.56 -4.12
CA PHE A 204 -1.23 16.99 -2.81
C PHE A 204 -1.33 18.51 -2.64
N GLY A 205 -0.73 19.28 -3.54
CA GLY A 205 -0.80 20.74 -3.52
C GLY A 205 0.32 21.43 -2.77
N GLY A 206 1.36 20.70 -2.35
CA GLY A 206 2.52 21.27 -1.67
C GLY A 206 2.19 21.77 -0.25
N ASP A 207 1.42 21.01 0.51
CA ASP A 207 1.08 21.32 1.91
C ASP A 207 2.34 21.28 2.77
N THR A 208 2.65 22.40 3.45
CA THR A 208 3.85 22.54 4.28
C THR A 208 3.68 22.00 5.70
N ASP A 209 2.48 21.60 6.11
CA ASP A 209 2.21 21.13 7.46
C ASP A 209 2.97 19.84 7.79
N PHE A 210 3.32 19.05 6.77
CA PHE A 210 4.10 17.82 6.92
C PHE A 210 5.61 18.02 7.02
N ASP A 211 6.15 19.16 6.56
CA ASP A 211 7.61 19.35 6.40
C ASP A 211 8.35 19.25 7.74
N GLU A 212 7.88 19.96 8.77
CA GLU A 212 8.51 19.92 10.10
C GLU A 212 8.38 18.56 10.78
N PRO A 213 7.20 17.90 10.84
CA PRO A 213 7.07 16.54 11.38
C PRO A 213 7.95 15.51 10.67
N ILE A 214 8.06 15.55 9.33
CA ILE A 214 8.93 14.65 8.57
C ILE A 214 10.42 14.94 8.90
N ALA A 215 10.82 16.20 9.03
CA ALA A 215 12.17 16.55 9.42
C ALA A 215 12.51 16.03 10.83
N LYS A 216 11.57 16.07 11.76
CA LYS A 216 11.74 15.49 13.11
C LYS A 216 11.91 13.97 13.05
N LEU A 217 11.10 13.26 12.25
CA LEU A 217 11.28 11.83 12.05
C LEU A 217 12.63 11.48 11.45
N THR A 218 13.06 12.23 10.43
CA THR A 218 14.34 12.01 9.74
C THR A 218 15.56 12.25 10.65
N THR A 219 15.44 13.15 11.62
CA THR A 219 16.53 13.51 12.54
C THR A 219 16.44 12.86 13.90
N ALA A 220 15.44 12.01 14.13
CA ALA A 220 15.26 11.26 15.38
C ALA A 220 16.49 10.38 15.68
N THR A 221 16.96 10.41 16.91
CA THR A 221 18.15 9.69 17.36
C THR A 221 17.87 8.63 18.42
N SER A 222 16.61 8.53 18.83
CA SER A 222 16.14 7.52 19.79
C SER A 222 14.79 6.94 19.36
N ALA A 223 14.47 5.73 19.88
CA ALA A 223 13.18 5.09 19.63
C ALA A 223 12.01 5.96 20.10
N GLU A 224 12.13 6.67 21.22
CA GLU A 224 11.11 7.57 21.75
C GLU A 224 10.85 8.77 20.83
N GLU A 225 11.92 9.39 20.30
CA GLU A 225 11.79 10.48 19.33
C GLU A 225 11.15 9.99 18.03
N THR A 226 11.54 8.81 17.54
CA THR A 226 10.96 8.18 16.35
C THR A 226 9.46 7.93 16.55
N LYS A 227 9.10 7.31 17.69
CA LYS A 227 7.70 7.03 18.06
C LYS A 227 6.88 8.31 18.08
N THR A 228 7.33 9.33 18.82
CA THR A 228 6.63 10.61 18.92
C THR A 228 6.45 11.29 17.55
N ALA A 229 7.46 11.22 16.69
CA ALA A 229 7.37 11.79 15.36
C ALA A 229 6.36 11.03 14.48
N LEU A 230 6.32 9.69 14.56
CA LEU A 230 5.36 8.86 13.84
C LEU A 230 3.92 9.11 14.32
N GLU A 231 3.67 9.17 15.64
CA GLU A 231 2.34 9.47 16.21
C GLU A 231 1.81 10.83 15.72
N ASN A 232 2.68 11.84 15.63
CA ASN A 232 2.30 13.15 15.10
C ASN A 232 1.99 13.11 13.60
N LEU A 233 2.80 12.40 12.82
CA LEU A 233 2.59 12.25 11.38
C LEU A 233 1.33 11.45 11.07
N GLU A 234 1.06 10.40 11.83
CA GLU A 234 -0.16 9.60 11.70
C GLU A 234 -1.42 10.45 11.98
N THR A 235 -1.40 11.25 13.05
CA THR A 235 -2.48 12.18 13.37
C THR A 235 -2.73 13.18 12.24
N LEU A 236 -1.67 13.77 11.71
CA LEU A 236 -1.77 14.72 10.60
C LEU A 236 -2.27 14.05 9.31
N GLU A 237 -1.83 12.82 9.01
CA GLU A 237 -2.30 12.04 7.87
C GLU A 237 -3.81 11.80 7.97
N GLN A 238 -4.34 11.44 9.15
CA GLN A 238 -5.76 11.21 9.41
C GLN A 238 -6.59 12.51 9.37
N GLU A 239 -6.00 13.65 9.65
CA GLU A 239 -6.64 14.97 9.51
C GLU A 239 -6.71 15.40 8.04
N LYS A 240 -5.63 15.23 7.28
CA LYS A 240 -5.49 15.72 5.90
C LYS A 240 -6.06 14.76 4.86
N VAL A 241 -5.94 13.46 5.07
CA VAL A 241 -6.49 12.40 4.21
C VAL A 241 -6.11 12.57 2.73
N TYR A 242 -4.81 12.64 2.44
CA TYR A 242 -4.31 12.71 1.05
C TYR A 242 -4.11 11.34 0.41
N LYS A 243 -4.01 10.29 1.22
CA LYS A 243 -3.93 8.90 0.79
C LYS A 243 -5.06 8.07 1.38
N ILE A 244 -5.37 6.96 0.72
CA ILE A 244 -6.12 5.83 1.28
C ILE A 244 -5.11 4.70 1.48
N PRO A 245 -4.62 4.48 2.70
CA PRO A 245 -3.84 3.28 3.00
C PRO A 245 -4.74 2.06 2.84
N LEU A 246 -4.34 1.10 2.02
CA LEU A 246 -5.10 -0.13 1.84
C LEU A 246 -4.54 -1.23 2.75
N PHE A 247 -3.34 -1.70 2.43
CA PHE A 247 -2.66 -2.75 3.19
C PHE A 247 -1.18 -2.79 2.81
N THR A 248 -0.35 -3.40 3.66
CA THR A 248 0.96 -3.91 3.27
C THR A 248 0.81 -5.33 2.73
N VAL A 249 1.70 -5.71 1.82
CA VAL A 249 1.81 -7.08 1.30
C VAL A 249 3.09 -7.68 1.85
N GLY A 250 2.97 -8.78 2.58
CA GLY A 250 4.11 -9.59 2.98
C GLY A 250 4.53 -10.56 1.88
N THR A 251 5.42 -11.47 2.23
CA THR A 251 5.85 -12.57 1.38
C THR A 251 6.17 -13.79 2.23
N TYR A 252 6.61 -14.87 1.59
CA TYR A 252 7.08 -16.06 2.26
C TYR A 252 8.51 -16.40 1.85
N ALA A 253 9.30 -16.87 2.81
CA ALA A 253 10.49 -17.65 2.54
C ALA A 253 10.13 -19.14 2.63
N PHE A 254 10.45 -19.89 1.60
CA PHE A 254 10.31 -21.34 1.56
C PHE A 254 11.68 -21.96 1.68
N VAL A 255 11.86 -22.80 2.69
CA VAL A 255 13.12 -23.44 3.01
C VAL A 255 12.95 -24.95 2.86
N SER A 256 13.81 -25.58 2.04
CA SER A 256 13.84 -27.01 1.82
C SER A 256 14.26 -27.77 3.11
N ASP A 257 13.77 -28.99 3.29
CA ASP A 257 14.15 -29.89 4.37
C ASP A 257 15.65 -30.26 4.36
N LYS A 258 16.35 -29.99 3.26
CA LYS A 258 17.79 -30.09 3.14
C LYS A 258 18.56 -28.97 3.82
N VAL A 259 17.92 -27.95 4.30
CA VAL A 259 18.53 -26.79 4.95
C VAL A 259 18.21 -26.82 6.44
N THR A 260 19.22 -26.74 7.27
CA THR A 260 19.08 -26.50 8.71
C THR A 260 19.33 -25.03 8.97
N LEU A 261 18.30 -24.35 9.49
CA LEU A 261 18.38 -22.94 9.87
C LEU A 261 18.98 -22.81 11.29
N PRO A 262 19.78 -21.75 11.55
CA PRO A 262 20.22 -21.44 12.91
C PRO A 262 19.05 -21.09 13.82
N GLU A 263 19.24 -21.27 15.13
CA GLU A 263 18.23 -20.88 16.13
C GLU A 263 18.02 -19.35 16.10
N GLY A 264 16.76 -18.92 16.02
CA GLY A 264 16.40 -17.51 16.02
C GLY A 264 16.64 -16.79 14.69
N VAL A 265 16.74 -17.53 13.57
CA VAL A 265 16.84 -16.90 12.25
C VAL A 265 15.63 -15.99 12.01
N GLU A 266 15.89 -14.78 11.55
CA GLU A 266 14.89 -13.82 11.12
C GLU A 266 15.06 -13.58 9.61
N PHE A 267 13.92 -13.57 8.90
CA PHE A 267 13.88 -13.20 7.50
C PHE A 267 13.48 -11.73 7.40
N CYS A 268 14.36 -10.92 6.82
CA CYS A 268 14.15 -9.50 6.65
C CYS A 268 13.48 -9.16 5.32
N ASN A 269 13.20 -7.88 5.10
CA ASN A 269 12.50 -7.35 3.94
C ASN A 269 12.99 -7.99 2.61
N PRO A 270 12.10 -8.69 1.87
CA PRO A 270 12.46 -9.49 0.70
C PRO A 270 12.82 -8.68 -0.54
N LEU A 271 12.51 -7.38 -0.59
CA LEU A 271 12.84 -6.52 -1.73
C LEU A 271 14.35 -6.44 -1.96
N TYR A 272 15.13 -6.67 -0.91
CA TYR A 272 16.58 -6.60 -0.93
C TYR A 272 17.17 -7.79 -0.17
N MET A 273 17.24 -8.92 -0.84
CA MET A 273 17.71 -10.23 -0.33
C MET A 273 19.06 -10.23 0.39
N ASN A 274 19.77 -9.12 0.35
CA ASN A 274 21.06 -8.92 1.02
C ASN A 274 20.98 -8.77 2.55
N ASP A 275 19.78 -8.68 3.11
CA ASP A 275 19.58 -8.60 4.56
C ASP A 275 19.49 -9.99 5.22
N ILE A 276 19.48 -11.07 4.43
CA ILE A 276 19.47 -12.43 4.94
C ILE A 276 20.92 -12.89 5.17
N ASP A 277 21.25 -13.21 6.40
CA ASP A 277 22.55 -13.78 6.77
C ASP A 277 22.51 -15.30 6.62
N PHE A 278 23.23 -15.81 5.63
CA PHE A 278 23.36 -17.26 5.36
C PHE A 278 24.55 -17.90 6.06
N THR A 279 25.31 -17.19 6.90
CA THR A 279 26.62 -17.64 7.42
C THR A 279 26.53 -18.93 8.22
N ASP A 280 25.47 -19.10 9.00
CA ASP A 280 25.28 -20.25 9.90
C ASP A 280 24.24 -21.26 9.37
N TRP A 281 23.89 -21.16 8.08
CA TRP A 281 23.02 -22.14 7.45
C TRP A 281 23.78 -23.40 7.08
N GLU A 282 23.22 -24.58 7.35
CA GLU A 282 23.83 -25.85 7.05
C GLU A 282 23.00 -26.63 6.03
N MET A 283 23.70 -27.27 5.07
CA MET A 283 23.08 -28.20 4.12
C MET A 283 23.14 -29.61 4.67
N ASN A 284 21.99 -30.26 4.76
CA ASN A 284 21.88 -31.66 5.12
C ASN A 284 22.26 -32.54 3.91
N GLU A 285 23.00 -33.66 4.17
CA GLU A 285 23.39 -34.62 3.12
C GLU A 285 22.19 -35.47 2.64
#